data_9ed799803cb4891ebcce19386e7a5559
#
_entry.id   9ed799803cb4891ebcce19386e7a5559
#
_cell.length_a   1.000
_cell.length_b   1.000
_cell.length_c   1.000
_cell.angle_alpha   90.00
_cell.angle_beta   90.00
_cell.angle_gamma   90.00
#
_symmetry.space_group_name_H-M   'P 1'
#
loop_
_entity.id
_entity.type
_entity.pdbx_description
1 polymer ?
#
loop_
_entity_poly.entity_id
_entity_poly.type
_entity_poly.pdbx_seq_one_letter_code
_entity_poly.pdbx_strand_id
1 'polypeptide(L)'
;RLRSRGLGDVYKRQAHGYPELKKYKHLKGNFGTGWQNQQSEFHNIPAPILFTTNCLMPVRQSYSDRVFTTSVVSYPELTHIGDDKDFTPVIEKALECGGYPEDHPMTGMNGGSTVMTGFARNAVLSHAEQIVRLVREGKIRHFFLIGGCDGAAPTRSYYTDFARMTPPDTLILTLACGKYRLNDMDLGSIEGIPRVLD
;
A
#
# COMPACT_ATOMS: atom_id res chain seq x y z
N ARG A 1 5.33 -1.85 16.76
CA ARG A 1 4.04 -1.47 16.13
C ARG A 1 4.29 -0.20 15.34
N LEU A 2 4.37 -0.30 14.00
CA LEU A 2 4.25 0.87 13.15
C LEU A 2 2.85 1.47 13.34
N ARG A 3 2.76 2.46 14.20
CA ARG A 3 1.63 3.37 14.19
C ARG A 3 2.04 4.60 13.40
N SER A 4 1.79 4.63 12.11
CA SER A 4 1.50 5.91 11.52
C SER A 4 0.11 6.32 12.04
N ARG A 5 0.04 7.41 12.78
CA ARG A 5 -1.24 8.02 13.14
C ARG A 5 -1.97 8.33 11.83
N GLY A 6 -3.11 7.73 11.61
CA GLY A 6 -3.87 7.83 10.36
C GLY A 6 -4.02 6.53 9.57
N LEU A 7 -3.06 5.61 9.61
CA LEU A 7 -3.18 4.29 8.96
C LEU A 7 -4.30 3.43 9.56
N GLY A 8 -4.65 3.62 10.82
CA GLY A 8 -5.72 2.86 11.46
C GLY A 8 -7.08 3.01 10.78
N ASP A 9 -7.44 4.23 10.39
CA ASP A 9 -8.73 4.50 9.76
C ASP A 9 -8.73 4.16 8.27
N VAL A 10 -7.66 4.48 7.57
CA VAL A 10 -7.49 4.15 6.15
C VAL A 10 -7.42 2.64 5.98
N TYR A 11 -6.67 1.95 6.83
CA TYR A 11 -6.60 0.51 6.86
C TYR A 11 -7.97 -0.14 7.12
N LYS A 12 -8.73 0.35 8.09
CA LYS A 12 -10.10 -0.12 8.32
C LYS A 12 -10.96 0.06 7.08
N ARG A 13 -10.84 1.17 6.36
CA ARG A 13 -11.58 1.42 5.12
C ARG A 13 -11.20 0.43 4.02
N GLN A 14 -9.92 0.18 3.79
CA GLN A 14 -9.48 -0.82 2.82
C GLN A 14 -9.93 -2.23 3.20
N ALA A 15 -9.85 -2.61 4.48
CA ALA A 15 -10.38 -3.88 4.98
C ALA A 15 -11.92 -3.93 4.88
N HIS A 16 -12.62 -2.80 4.91
CA HIS A 16 -14.06 -2.74 4.67
C HIS A 16 -14.44 -3.10 3.23
N GLY A 17 -13.53 -2.94 2.27
CA GLY A 17 -13.70 -3.42 0.90
C GLY A 17 -13.69 -4.95 0.78
N TYR A 18 -13.17 -5.63 1.79
CA TYR A 18 -13.10 -7.10 1.89
C TYR A 18 -13.72 -7.54 3.21
N PRO A 19 -15.03 -7.79 3.26
CA PRO A 19 -15.74 -8.12 4.50
C PRO A 19 -15.12 -9.27 5.30
N GLU A 20 -14.51 -10.23 4.60
CA GLU A 20 -13.83 -11.39 5.19
C GLU A 20 -12.61 -11.00 6.05
N LEU A 21 -11.97 -9.88 5.74
CA LEU A 21 -10.81 -9.41 6.49
C LEU A 21 -11.17 -8.73 7.81
N LYS A 22 -12.41 -8.26 7.98
CA LYS A 22 -12.86 -7.58 9.20
C LYS A 22 -12.76 -8.45 10.46
N LYS A 23 -12.84 -9.76 10.30
CA LYS A 23 -12.75 -10.72 11.40
C LYS A 23 -11.32 -10.89 11.94
N TYR A 24 -10.30 -10.50 11.19
CA TYR A 24 -8.91 -10.72 11.57
C TYR A 24 -8.36 -9.56 12.42
N LYS A 25 -8.41 -9.71 13.73
CA LYS A 25 -7.95 -8.69 14.70
C LYS A 25 -6.46 -8.37 14.60
N HIS A 26 -5.67 -9.31 14.07
CA HIS A 26 -4.22 -9.19 13.96
C HIS A 26 -3.76 -8.47 12.69
N LEU A 27 -4.64 -8.26 11.73
CA LEU A 27 -4.36 -7.44 10.57
C LEU A 27 -4.32 -5.97 11.02
N LYS A 28 -3.14 -5.35 11.11
CA LYS A 28 -2.94 -4.06 11.79
C LYS A 28 -2.78 -2.86 10.86
N GLY A 29 -2.37 -3.07 9.62
CA GLY A 29 -2.18 -1.97 8.70
C GLY A 29 -1.57 -2.38 7.37
N ASN A 30 -1.35 -1.38 6.54
CA ASN A 30 -0.59 -1.45 5.31
C ASN A 30 0.80 -0.87 5.54
N PHE A 31 1.83 -1.46 4.96
CA PHE A 31 3.20 -0.97 5.11
C PHE A 31 3.41 0.39 4.42
N GLY A 32 2.57 0.72 3.44
CA GLY A 32 2.49 2.06 2.83
C GLY A 32 3.57 2.34 1.80
N THR A 33 4.34 1.34 1.36
CA THR A 33 5.42 1.51 0.38
C THR A 33 5.27 0.57 -0.82
N GLY A 34 5.81 0.98 -1.96
CA GLY A 34 5.84 0.15 -3.17
C GLY A 34 7.08 -0.75 -3.25
N TRP A 35 7.07 -1.67 -4.22
CA TRP A 35 8.14 -2.64 -4.43
C TRP A 35 9.54 -2.01 -4.59
N GLN A 36 9.61 -0.80 -5.15
CA GLN A 36 10.87 -0.09 -5.40
C GLN A 36 11.65 0.24 -4.13
N ASN A 37 11.00 0.24 -2.98
CA ASN A 37 11.61 0.57 -1.69
C ASN A 37 11.98 -0.65 -0.85
N GLN A 38 11.69 -1.87 -1.32
CA GLN A 38 11.90 -3.11 -0.55
C GLN A 38 13.26 -3.20 0.11
N GLN A 39 14.31 -2.97 -0.67
CA GLN A 39 15.68 -3.19 -0.18
C GLN A 39 16.12 -2.19 0.90
N SER A 40 15.56 -0.99 0.93
CA SER A 40 15.81 -0.01 1.98
C SER A 40 14.92 -0.22 3.18
N GLU A 41 13.64 -0.43 2.94
CA GLU A 41 12.63 -0.58 4.00
C GLU A 41 12.85 -1.87 4.83
N PHE A 42 13.08 -2.99 4.16
CA PHE A 42 13.18 -4.28 4.82
C PHE A 42 14.45 -4.46 5.66
N HIS A 43 15.48 -3.66 5.40
CA HIS A 43 16.71 -3.69 6.19
C HIS A 43 16.45 -3.47 7.68
N ASN A 44 15.56 -2.55 8.01
CA ASN A 44 15.32 -2.11 9.39
C ASN A 44 14.04 -2.66 10.03
N ILE A 45 13.34 -3.59 9.37
CA ILE A 45 12.10 -4.17 9.93
C ILE A 45 12.45 -5.30 10.89
N PRO A 46 12.12 -5.21 12.18
CA PRO A 46 12.29 -6.31 13.14
C PRO A 46 11.08 -7.26 13.06
N ALA A 47 10.86 -7.85 11.89
CA ALA A 47 9.76 -8.78 11.65
C ALA A 47 10.05 -9.66 10.43
N PRO A 48 9.47 -10.85 10.32
CA PRO A 48 9.53 -11.65 9.11
C PRO A 48 8.75 -10.99 7.97
N ILE A 49 9.20 -11.27 6.77
CA ILE A 49 8.63 -10.77 5.52
C ILE A 49 8.21 -11.97 4.68
N LEU A 50 6.92 -12.08 4.38
CA LEU A 50 6.38 -13.17 3.59
C LEU A 50 5.91 -12.67 2.22
N PHE A 51 6.52 -13.18 1.16
CA PHE A 51 6.09 -12.93 -0.21
C PHE A 51 5.14 -14.02 -0.70
N THR A 52 4.00 -13.60 -1.19
CA THR A 52 2.92 -14.50 -1.64
C THR A 52 2.65 -14.44 -3.14
N THR A 53 3.03 -13.34 -3.79
CA THR A 53 2.78 -13.12 -5.20
C THR A 53 4.06 -12.69 -5.92
N ASN A 54 4.11 -11.52 -6.50
CA ASN A 54 5.21 -11.05 -7.34
C ASN A 54 5.99 -9.90 -6.67
N CYS A 55 6.88 -9.26 -7.45
CA CYS A 55 7.65 -8.08 -7.08
C CYS A 55 8.71 -8.30 -5.99
N LEU A 56 9.16 -9.53 -5.81
CA LEU A 56 10.34 -9.81 -4.98
C LEU A 56 11.60 -9.31 -5.71
N MET A 57 12.26 -8.31 -5.15
CA MET A 57 13.58 -7.87 -5.59
C MET A 57 14.67 -8.79 -5.03
N PRO A 58 15.88 -8.82 -5.63
CA PRO A 58 17.01 -9.55 -5.06
C PRO A 58 17.18 -9.22 -3.58
N VAL A 59 17.13 -10.26 -2.75
CA VAL A 59 17.14 -10.13 -1.29
C VAL A 59 18.57 -9.82 -0.83
N ARG A 60 18.71 -8.82 0.03
CA ARG A 60 20.02 -8.47 0.61
C ARG A 60 20.31 -9.33 1.82
N GLN A 61 21.56 -9.65 2.04
CA GLN A 61 22.04 -10.43 3.18
C GLN A 61 21.60 -9.85 4.54
N SER A 62 21.45 -8.54 4.64
CA SER A 62 21.07 -7.84 5.87
C SER A 62 19.66 -8.16 6.40
N TYR A 63 18.81 -8.81 5.60
CA TYR A 63 17.46 -9.21 6.01
C TYR A 63 17.01 -10.56 5.42
N SER A 64 17.89 -11.28 4.73
CA SER A 64 17.55 -12.55 4.07
C SER A 64 17.07 -13.63 5.04
N ASP A 65 17.58 -13.61 6.26
CA ASP A 65 17.20 -14.52 7.35
C ASP A 65 15.75 -14.39 7.81
N ARG A 66 15.09 -13.30 7.41
CA ARG A 66 13.70 -13.00 7.77
C ARG A 66 12.73 -13.06 6.61
N VAL A 67 13.20 -13.42 5.41
CA VAL A 67 12.38 -13.46 4.20
C VAL A 67 11.93 -14.89 3.92
N PHE A 68 10.63 -15.02 3.73
CA PHE A 68 9.95 -16.26 3.39
C PHE A 68 9.16 -16.07 2.10
N THR A 69 8.97 -17.16 1.38
CA THR A 69 8.17 -17.19 0.15
C THR A 69 7.07 -18.24 0.24
N THR A 70 6.00 -18.08 -0.51
CA THR A 70 4.94 -19.09 -0.64
C THR A 70 4.22 -18.94 -1.96
N SER A 71 3.39 -19.91 -2.30
CA SER A 71 2.55 -19.90 -3.51
C SER A 71 3.40 -19.82 -4.78
N VAL A 72 3.18 -18.81 -5.62
CA VAL A 72 3.87 -18.66 -6.93
C VAL A 72 5.23 -17.97 -6.85
N VAL A 73 5.60 -17.46 -5.68
CA VAL A 73 6.88 -16.78 -5.48
C VAL A 73 7.87 -17.71 -4.82
N SER A 74 9.03 -17.88 -5.42
CA SER A 74 10.18 -18.54 -4.82
C SER A 74 11.45 -17.75 -5.10
N TYR A 75 12.46 -17.94 -4.27
CA TYR A 75 13.77 -17.35 -4.46
C TYR A 75 14.85 -18.31 -3.92
N PRO A 76 15.98 -18.49 -4.60
CA PRO A 76 17.05 -19.33 -4.12
C PRO A 76 17.44 -19.00 -2.69
N GLU A 77 17.75 -20.04 -1.91
CA GLU A 77 18.23 -19.92 -0.52
C GLU A 77 17.22 -19.38 0.51
N LEU A 78 16.01 -19.00 0.10
CA LEU A 78 14.95 -18.60 1.03
C LEU A 78 14.04 -19.76 1.40
N THR A 79 13.55 -19.75 2.63
CA THR A 79 12.55 -20.74 3.07
C THR A 79 11.24 -20.53 2.32
N HIS A 80 10.81 -21.56 1.61
CA HIS A 80 9.54 -21.59 0.89
C HIS A 80 8.49 -22.37 1.69
N ILE A 81 7.36 -21.74 1.95
CA ILE A 81 6.20 -22.37 2.58
C ILE A 81 5.40 -23.07 1.49
N GLY A 82 5.37 -24.39 1.56
CA GLY A 82 4.74 -25.25 0.57
C GLY A 82 3.21 -25.22 0.56
N ASP A 83 2.62 -26.21 -0.11
CA ASP A 83 1.17 -26.31 -0.25
C ASP A 83 0.46 -26.72 1.05
N ASP A 84 1.18 -27.32 1.99
CA ASP A 84 0.72 -27.59 3.36
C ASP A 84 0.42 -26.33 4.17
N LYS A 85 0.94 -25.18 3.71
CA LYS A 85 0.76 -23.86 4.37
C LYS A 85 1.18 -23.87 5.85
N ASP A 86 2.23 -24.61 6.16
CA ASP A 86 2.82 -24.53 7.51
C ASP A 86 3.61 -23.22 7.68
N PHE A 87 2.98 -22.25 8.30
CA PHE A 87 3.58 -20.93 8.61
C PHE A 87 4.34 -20.91 9.95
N THR A 88 4.55 -22.06 10.59
CA THR A 88 5.30 -22.15 11.86
C THR A 88 6.66 -21.45 11.78
N PRO A 89 7.49 -21.63 10.73
CA PRO A 89 8.78 -20.93 10.65
C PRO A 89 8.66 -19.41 10.60
N VAL A 90 7.59 -18.88 9.99
CA VAL A 90 7.32 -17.44 9.95
C VAL A 90 6.92 -16.92 11.32
N ILE A 91 6.10 -17.69 12.05
CA ILE A 91 5.63 -17.34 13.41
C ILE A 91 6.80 -17.35 14.39
N GLU A 92 7.64 -18.37 14.34
CA GLU A 92 8.84 -18.48 15.18
C GLU A 92 9.79 -17.31 14.94
N LYS A 93 10.03 -16.96 13.68
CA LYS A 93 10.85 -15.79 13.33
C LYS A 93 10.20 -14.48 13.81
N ALA A 94 8.89 -14.38 13.80
CA ALA A 94 8.19 -13.21 14.32
C ALA A 94 8.38 -13.04 15.84
N LEU A 95 8.35 -14.15 16.59
CA LEU A 95 8.63 -14.17 18.02
C LEU A 95 10.08 -13.83 18.31
N GLU A 96 11.03 -14.36 17.53
CA GLU A 96 12.45 -14.03 17.64
C GLU A 96 12.73 -12.55 17.41
N CYS A 97 12.15 -11.96 16.35
CA CYS A 97 12.34 -10.55 16.01
C CYS A 97 11.72 -9.59 17.02
N GLY A 98 10.66 -9.97 17.71
CA GLY A 98 10.01 -9.19 18.78
C GLY A 98 9.21 -7.97 18.31
N GLY A 99 9.40 -7.49 17.09
CA GLY A 99 8.76 -6.29 16.57
C GLY A 99 9.36 -4.98 17.06
N TYR A 100 8.73 -3.86 16.74
CA TYR A 100 9.16 -2.55 17.25
C TYR A 100 8.72 -2.38 18.71
N PRO A 101 9.61 -1.93 19.61
CA PRO A 101 9.29 -1.71 21.03
C PRO A 101 8.34 -0.53 21.24
N GLU A 102 8.39 0.44 20.32
CA GLU A 102 7.58 1.67 20.37
C GLU A 102 7.10 2.07 18.97
N ASP A 103 6.20 3.04 18.90
CA ASP A 103 5.71 3.59 17.64
C ASP A 103 6.84 4.35 16.92
N HIS A 104 7.05 4.05 15.65
CA HIS A 104 8.11 4.64 14.83
C HIS A 104 7.49 5.61 13.81
N PRO A 105 7.66 6.93 13.97
CA PRO A 105 7.15 7.89 13.00
C PRO A 105 7.91 7.77 11.68
N MET A 106 7.16 7.80 10.58
CA MET A 106 7.72 7.74 9.23
C MET A 106 7.18 8.89 8.37
N THR A 107 7.98 9.26 7.38
CA THR A 107 7.63 10.27 6.38
C THR A 107 7.55 9.62 5.01
N GLY A 108 6.49 9.87 4.26
CA GLY A 108 6.29 9.36 2.90
C GLY A 108 7.21 10.04 1.88
N MET A 109 7.16 9.54 0.65
CA MET A 109 8.04 10.01 -0.45
C MET A 109 7.89 11.50 -0.79
N ASN A 110 6.70 12.05 -0.61
CA ASN A 110 6.41 13.45 -0.88
C ASN A 110 6.39 14.31 0.39
N GLY A 111 6.88 13.79 1.51
CA GLY A 111 6.98 14.51 2.78
C GLY A 111 5.74 14.41 3.67
N GLY A 112 4.70 13.71 3.24
CA GLY A 112 3.50 13.47 4.04
C GLY A 112 3.75 12.52 5.21
N SER A 113 3.04 12.71 6.31
CA SER A 113 3.08 11.83 7.49
C SER A 113 1.91 10.84 7.56
N THR A 114 0.99 10.94 6.61
CA THR A 114 -0.16 10.05 6.44
C THR A 114 -0.19 9.51 5.03
N VAL A 115 -0.65 8.28 4.86
CA VAL A 115 -0.80 7.65 3.55
C VAL A 115 -2.23 7.17 3.35
N MET A 116 -2.73 7.34 2.12
CA MET A 116 -3.98 6.75 1.68
C MET A 116 -3.68 5.34 1.16
N THR A 117 -4.26 4.31 1.75
CA THR A 117 -4.00 2.92 1.36
C THR A 117 -5.02 2.36 0.36
N GLY A 118 -5.99 3.20 -0.04
CA GLY A 118 -7.03 2.85 -0.98
C GLY A 118 -8.36 2.50 -0.34
N PHE A 119 -9.36 2.26 -1.17
CA PHE A 119 -10.76 2.08 -0.76
C PHE A 119 -11.31 0.71 -1.10
N ALA A 120 -10.66 -0.03 -1.98
CA ALA A 120 -11.14 -1.24 -2.63
C ALA A 120 -12.50 -1.06 -3.35
N ARG A 121 -12.81 -1.98 -4.23
CA ARG A 121 -13.98 -1.91 -5.13
C ARG A 121 -15.29 -1.60 -4.40
N ASN A 122 -15.56 -2.27 -3.30
CA ASN A 122 -16.86 -2.13 -2.63
C ASN A 122 -17.07 -0.73 -2.05
N ALA A 123 -16.02 -0.13 -1.48
CA ALA A 123 -16.09 1.22 -0.95
C ALA A 123 -16.26 2.27 -2.07
N VAL A 124 -15.58 2.10 -3.20
CA VAL A 124 -15.76 2.99 -4.37
C VAL A 124 -17.18 2.87 -4.93
N LEU A 125 -17.69 1.65 -5.11
CA LEU A 125 -19.02 1.43 -5.64
C LEU A 125 -20.15 1.93 -4.71
N SER A 126 -19.93 1.94 -3.39
CA SER A 126 -20.91 2.52 -2.47
C SER A 126 -21.11 4.03 -2.64
N HIS A 127 -20.18 4.71 -3.30
CA HIS A 127 -20.28 6.13 -3.67
C HIS A 127 -20.63 6.37 -5.14
N ALA A 128 -20.94 5.32 -5.91
CA ALA A 128 -21.15 5.44 -7.35
C ALA A 128 -22.25 6.43 -7.72
N GLU A 129 -23.39 6.42 -7.01
CA GLU A 129 -24.49 7.35 -7.26
C GLU A 129 -24.05 8.81 -7.05
N GLN A 130 -23.30 9.07 -5.98
CA GLN A 130 -22.75 10.39 -5.71
C GLN A 130 -21.80 10.83 -6.82
N ILE A 131 -20.89 9.95 -7.26
CA ILE A 131 -19.94 10.25 -8.33
C ILE A 131 -20.67 10.56 -9.64
N VAL A 132 -21.67 9.74 -10.01
CA VAL A 132 -22.49 9.96 -11.22
C VAL A 132 -23.23 11.29 -11.15
N ARG A 133 -23.78 11.64 -10.00
CA ARG A 133 -24.42 12.95 -9.80
C ARG A 133 -23.43 14.09 -10.02
N LEU A 134 -22.24 14.03 -9.41
CA LEU A 134 -21.19 15.05 -9.55
C LEU A 134 -20.71 15.21 -11.01
N VAL A 135 -20.66 14.11 -11.77
CA VAL A 135 -20.36 14.14 -13.20
C VAL A 135 -21.49 14.89 -13.97
N ARG A 136 -22.75 14.57 -13.68
CA ARG A 136 -23.91 15.24 -14.33
C ARG A 136 -23.98 16.73 -13.99
N GLU A 137 -23.57 17.10 -12.79
CA GLU A 137 -23.49 18.49 -12.33
C GLU A 137 -22.25 19.25 -12.89
N GLY A 138 -21.37 18.56 -13.63
CA GLY A 138 -20.13 19.11 -14.18
C GLY A 138 -19.06 19.43 -13.13
N LYS A 139 -19.20 18.92 -11.89
CA LYS A 139 -18.22 19.06 -10.83
C LYS A 139 -17.06 18.09 -10.98
N ILE A 140 -17.28 16.95 -11.64
CA ILE A 140 -16.25 16.02 -12.07
C ILE A 140 -16.29 15.99 -13.60
N ARG A 141 -15.20 16.46 -14.23
CA ARG A 141 -15.13 16.56 -15.68
C ARG A 141 -14.32 15.45 -16.34
N HIS A 142 -13.29 14.95 -15.64
CA HIS A 142 -12.42 13.91 -16.19
C HIS A 142 -12.04 12.89 -15.14
N PHE A 143 -11.73 11.70 -15.63
CA PHE A 143 -11.10 10.62 -14.88
C PHE A 143 -9.76 10.31 -15.51
N PHE A 144 -8.70 10.30 -14.69
CA PHE A 144 -7.39 9.86 -15.12
C PHE A 144 -7.08 8.50 -14.49
N LEU A 145 -6.67 7.53 -15.30
CA LEU A 145 -6.17 6.25 -14.80
C LEU A 145 -4.64 6.29 -14.79
N ILE A 146 -4.05 6.31 -13.60
CA ILE A 146 -2.60 6.27 -13.41
C ILE A 146 -2.22 4.88 -12.92
N GLY A 147 -1.83 4.01 -13.85
CA GLY A 147 -1.44 2.62 -13.56
C GLY A 147 0.07 2.38 -13.46
N GLY A 148 0.89 3.41 -13.65
CA GLY A 148 2.35 3.32 -13.60
C GLY A 148 2.93 3.68 -12.24
N CYS A 149 4.17 3.26 -11.96
CA CYS A 149 4.81 3.45 -10.67
C CYS A 149 6.13 4.25 -10.70
N ASP A 150 6.51 4.85 -11.82
CA ASP A 150 7.81 5.52 -12.05
C ASP A 150 9.06 4.62 -11.87
N GLY A 151 8.88 3.37 -11.44
CA GLY A 151 9.96 2.43 -11.18
C GLY A 151 10.79 2.79 -9.94
N ALA A 152 12.01 2.23 -9.85
CA ALA A 152 12.88 2.38 -8.69
C ALA A 152 13.81 3.62 -8.75
N ALA A 153 13.92 4.28 -9.90
CA ALA A 153 14.85 5.40 -10.04
C ALA A 153 14.31 6.64 -9.27
N PRO A 154 15.09 7.20 -8.33
CA PRO A 154 14.65 8.35 -7.50
C PRO A 154 14.33 9.61 -8.32
N THR A 155 14.94 9.75 -9.49
CA THR A 155 14.77 10.91 -10.38
C THR A 155 13.53 10.83 -11.27
N ARG A 156 12.80 9.71 -11.25
CA ARG A 156 11.59 9.54 -12.03
C ARG A 156 10.38 10.04 -11.24
N SER A 157 9.72 11.07 -11.75
CA SER A 157 8.57 11.72 -11.12
C SER A 157 7.38 11.90 -12.08
N TYR A 158 7.40 11.28 -13.26
CA TYR A 158 6.41 11.52 -14.31
C TYR A 158 4.97 11.42 -13.81
N TYR A 159 4.61 10.32 -13.16
CA TYR A 159 3.25 10.12 -12.66
C TYR A 159 2.91 10.98 -11.46
N THR A 160 3.89 11.27 -10.60
CA THR A 160 3.74 12.20 -9.48
C THR A 160 3.47 13.62 -9.97
N ASP A 161 4.26 14.08 -10.96
CA ASP A 161 4.12 15.41 -11.55
C ASP A 161 2.83 15.51 -12.35
N PHE A 162 2.48 14.46 -13.11
CA PHE A 162 1.20 14.39 -13.81
C PHE A 162 0.02 14.54 -12.83
N ALA A 163 0.03 13.81 -11.70
CA ALA A 163 -1.03 13.89 -10.71
C ALA A 163 -1.16 15.31 -10.12
N ARG A 164 -0.03 15.99 -9.83
CA ARG A 164 -0.03 17.37 -9.35
C ARG A 164 -0.61 18.36 -10.35
N MET A 165 -0.42 18.11 -11.64
CA MET A 165 -0.92 18.98 -12.72
C MET A 165 -2.38 18.69 -13.11
N THR A 166 -3.02 17.65 -12.59
CA THR A 166 -4.42 17.36 -12.90
C THR A 166 -5.34 18.48 -12.40
N PRO A 167 -6.30 18.93 -13.22
CA PRO A 167 -7.27 19.95 -12.80
C PRO A 167 -8.04 19.54 -11.53
N PRO A 168 -8.47 20.50 -10.69
CA PRO A 168 -9.12 20.22 -9.41
C PRO A 168 -10.50 19.53 -9.55
N ASP A 169 -11.11 19.62 -10.72
CA ASP A 169 -12.40 19.00 -11.07
C ASP A 169 -12.25 17.60 -11.70
N THR A 170 -11.16 16.90 -11.35
CA THR A 170 -10.87 15.57 -11.90
C THR A 170 -10.64 14.55 -10.80
N LEU A 171 -10.99 13.29 -11.07
CA LEU A 171 -10.64 12.14 -10.23
C LEU A 171 -9.47 11.36 -10.85
N ILE A 172 -8.59 10.87 -10.00
CA ILE A 172 -7.48 10.01 -10.35
C ILE A 172 -7.79 8.61 -9.84
N LEU A 173 -7.89 7.67 -10.76
CA LEU A 173 -7.96 6.24 -10.45
C LEU A 173 -6.54 5.68 -10.51
N THR A 174 -6.14 4.95 -9.48
CA THR A 174 -4.83 4.31 -9.42
C THR A 174 -4.94 2.89 -8.91
N LEU A 175 -3.89 2.12 -9.03
CA LEU A 175 -3.86 0.73 -8.59
C LEU A 175 -2.43 0.24 -8.37
N ALA A 176 -2.31 -0.89 -7.67
CA ALA A 176 -1.04 -1.60 -7.42
C ALA A 176 0.07 -0.67 -6.89
N CYS A 177 1.27 -0.73 -7.46
CA CYS A 177 2.40 0.08 -6.99
C CYS A 177 2.30 1.57 -7.36
N GLY A 178 1.46 1.95 -8.33
CA GLY A 178 1.25 3.34 -8.72
C GLY A 178 0.73 4.20 -7.58
N LYS A 179 -0.17 3.67 -6.76
CA LYS A 179 -0.73 4.38 -5.62
C LYS A 179 0.32 4.88 -4.63
N TYR A 180 1.39 4.12 -4.42
CA TYR A 180 2.44 4.48 -3.46
C TYR A 180 3.31 5.67 -3.89
N ARG A 181 3.11 6.17 -5.09
CA ARG A 181 3.68 7.45 -5.56
C ARG A 181 2.79 8.65 -5.23
N LEU A 182 1.51 8.40 -4.93
CA LEU A 182 0.48 9.42 -4.79
C LEU A 182 -0.18 9.44 -3.42
N ASN A 183 -0.03 8.37 -2.64
CA ASN A 183 -0.85 8.12 -1.45
C ASN A 183 -0.53 9.00 -0.23
N ASP A 184 0.58 9.72 -0.24
CA ASP A 184 0.94 10.73 0.77
C ASP A 184 0.76 12.18 0.25
N MET A 185 0.19 12.34 -0.95
CA MET A 185 -0.11 13.66 -1.52
C MET A 185 -1.51 14.10 -1.11
N ASP A 186 -1.62 15.34 -0.64
CA ASP A 186 -2.93 15.98 -0.48
C ASP A 186 -3.36 16.61 -1.81
N LEU A 187 -4.17 15.88 -2.57
CA LEU A 187 -4.78 16.36 -3.82
C LEU A 187 -6.22 16.88 -3.62
N GLY A 188 -6.70 16.89 -2.37
CA GLY A 188 -8.02 17.39 -2.03
C GLY A 188 -9.15 16.41 -2.32
N SER A 189 -10.36 16.93 -2.28
CA SER A 189 -11.61 16.17 -2.51
C SER A 189 -12.64 17.00 -3.28
N ILE A 190 -13.58 16.30 -3.92
CA ILE A 190 -14.75 16.91 -4.59
C ILE A 190 -15.99 16.43 -3.83
N GLU A 191 -16.66 17.34 -3.11
CA GLU A 191 -17.85 17.04 -2.30
C GLU A 191 -17.64 15.85 -1.34
N GLY A 192 -16.47 15.78 -0.73
CA GLY A 192 -16.10 14.69 0.19
C GLY A 192 -15.58 13.41 -0.48
N ILE A 193 -15.59 13.32 -1.81
CA ILE A 193 -14.93 12.24 -2.55
C ILE A 193 -13.46 12.60 -2.73
N PRO A 194 -12.50 11.82 -2.18
CA PRO A 194 -11.09 12.05 -2.42
C PRO A 194 -10.77 12.02 -3.92
N ARG A 195 -9.90 12.91 -4.38
CA ARG A 195 -9.55 12.93 -5.79
C ARG A 195 -8.68 11.75 -6.24
N VAL A 196 -8.03 11.07 -5.32
CA VAL A 196 -7.31 9.81 -5.61
C VAL A 196 -8.14 8.65 -5.09
N LEU A 197 -8.51 7.75 -5.98
CA LEU A 197 -9.25 6.53 -5.69
C LEU A 197 -8.44 5.30 -6.13
N ASP A 198 -8.37 4.27 -5.25
CA ASP A 198 -7.66 3.00 -5.46
C ASP A 198 -8.56 1.83 -5.03
#